data_9badbc754f7971f27fefa3d94a3cbadc
#
_entry.id   9badbc754f7971f27fefa3d94a3cbadc
#
_cell.length_a   1.000
_cell.length_b   1.000
_cell.length_c   1.000
_cell.angle_alpha   90.00
_cell.angle_beta   90.00
_cell.angle_gamma   90.00
#
_symmetry.space_group_name_H-M   'P 1'
#
loop_
_entity.id
_entity.type
_entity.pdbx_description
1 polymer ?
#
loop_
_entity_poly.entity_id
_entity_poly.type
_entity_poly.pdbx_seq_one_letter_code
_entity_poly.pdbx_strand_id
1 'polypeptide(L)'
;MNVDTILADILQREGWPAYTDDARDRGGATKGGITMRTLEAWRGRRCTRKELRTLSEDEALRILKRRYVEANGINRLDRLPIQGQLVDNAVLSGPYIAIQDLQKALGTVVVDGICGPKTTRACVEADPHLSVQLAVVRALRLARHVTKHPDQICYLNGWLSRALSFAHATTTSVSDLPKH
;
A
#
# COMPACT_ATOMS: atom_id res chain seq x y z
N MET A 1 -2.83 -10.57 8.42
CA MET A 1 -3.82 -9.73 7.70
C MET A 1 -3.57 -9.96 6.22
N ASN A 2 -4.57 -10.36 5.44
CA ASN A 2 -4.41 -10.60 4.01
C ASN A 2 -4.61 -9.30 3.21
N VAL A 3 -4.21 -9.32 1.92
CA VAL A 3 -4.28 -8.15 1.03
C VAL A 3 -5.70 -7.63 0.86
N ASP A 4 -6.68 -8.52 0.73
CA ASP A 4 -8.07 -8.14 0.48
C ASP A 4 -8.67 -7.40 1.69
N THR A 5 -8.36 -7.84 2.92
CA THR A 5 -8.72 -7.12 4.16
C THR A 5 -8.10 -5.72 4.20
N ILE A 6 -6.81 -5.60 3.83
CA ILE A 6 -6.14 -4.30 3.81
C ILE A 6 -6.75 -3.36 2.78
N LEU A 7 -7.07 -3.87 1.58
CA LEU A 7 -7.72 -3.06 0.55
C LEU A 7 -9.13 -2.62 0.96
N ALA A 8 -9.89 -3.48 1.66
CA ALA A 8 -11.19 -3.13 2.21
C ALA A 8 -11.07 -2.00 3.26
N ASP A 9 -10.13 -2.13 4.21
CA ASP A 9 -9.86 -1.09 5.21
C ASP A 9 -9.45 0.24 4.55
N ILE A 10 -8.63 0.18 3.50
CA ILE A 10 -8.23 1.37 2.74
C ILE A 10 -9.45 2.01 2.08
N LEU A 11 -10.28 1.22 1.40
CA LEU A 11 -11.46 1.71 0.72
C LEU A 11 -12.42 2.44 1.69
N GLN A 12 -12.62 1.89 2.90
CA GLN A 12 -13.41 2.53 3.95
C GLN A 12 -12.78 3.86 4.41
N ARG A 13 -11.46 3.91 4.59
CA ARG A 13 -10.74 5.14 4.98
C ARG A 13 -10.79 6.22 3.91
N GLU A 14 -10.84 5.85 2.62
CA GLU A 14 -11.05 6.75 1.49
C GLU A 14 -12.51 7.25 1.39
N GLY A 15 -13.35 6.91 2.37
CA GLY A 15 -14.70 7.41 2.50
C GLY A 15 -15.75 6.64 1.69
N TRP A 16 -15.51 5.36 1.38
CA TRP A 16 -16.53 4.53 0.75
C TRP A 16 -17.82 4.48 1.59
N PRO A 17 -19.00 4.58 1.00
CA PRO A 17 -19.35 4.70 -0.43
C PRO A 17 -19.56 6.15 -0.93
N ALA A 18 -18.99 7.15 -0.26
CA ALA A 18 -19.23 8.55 -0.59
C ALA A 18 -18.83 8.89 -2.03
N TYR A 19 -19.72 9.59 -2.71
CA TYR A 19 -19.51 10.15 -4.04
C TYR A 19 -19.38 11.67 -3.94
N THR A 20 -18.35 12.23 -4.54
CA THR A 20 -18.10 13.66 -4.63
C THR A 20 -17.94 14.08 -6.10
N ASP A 21 -18.47 15.26 -6.44
CA ASP A 21 -18.36 15.84 -7.80
C ASP A 21 -18.32 17.37 -7.65
N ASP A 22 -17.21 17.87 -7.07
CA ASP A 22 -16.99 19.32 -6.92
C ASP A 22 -16.25 19.83 -8.16
N ALA A 23 -16.85 20.75 -8.89
CA ALA A 23 -16.27 21.37 -10.06
C ALA A 23 -14.97 22.14 -9.78
N ARG A 24 -14.69 22.47 -8.51
CA ARG A 24 -13.45 23.13 -8.04
C ARG A 24 -12.32 22.12 -7.81
N ASP A 25 -12.65 20.83 -7.67
CA ASP A 25 -11.66 19.78 -7.50
C ASP A 25 -11.06 19.39 -8.85
N ARG A 26 -9.75 19.59 -9.00
CA ARG A 26 -9.02 19.21 -10.21
C ARG A 26 -9.06 17.70 -10.47
N GLY A 27 -9.35 16.89 -9.48
CA GLY A 27 -9.52 15.44 -9.58
C GLY A 27 -10.84 15.03 -10.23
N GLY A 28 -11.83 15.93 -10.27
CA GLY A 28 -13.18 15.68 -10.78
C GLY A 28 -13.98 14.72 -9.91
N ALA A 29 -15.02 14.12 -10.51
CA ALA A 29 -15.89 13.19 -9.79
C ALA A 29 -15.13 11.97 -9.26
N THR A 30 -15.35 11.64 -7.97
CA THR A 30 -14.75 10.49 -7.29
C THR A 30 -15.79 9.72 -6.47
N LYS A 31 -15.52 8.41 -6.26
CA LYS A 31 -16.25 7.56 -5.31
C LYS A 31 -15.27 6.69 -4.56
N GLY A 32 -15.19 6.85 -3.22
CA GLY A 32 -14.26 6.09 -2.38
C GLY A 32 -12.82 6.15 -2.91
N GLY A 33 -12.33 7.35 -3.27
CA GLY A 33 -10.97 7.54 -3.81
C GLY A 33 -10.79 7.12 -5.29
N ILE A 34 -11.80 6.51 -5.93
CA ILE A 34 -11.74 6.13 -7.35
C ILE A 34 -12.25 7.27 -8.22
N THR A 35 -11.38 7.83 -9.04
CA THR A 35 -11.69 8.92 -9.98
C THR A 35 -12.32 8.39 -11.27
N MET A 36 -12.99 9.27 -12.04
CA MET A 36 -13.47 8.95 -13.39
C MET A 36 -12.36 8.37 -14.26
N ARG A 37 -11.19 9.00 -14.26
CA ARG A 37 -10.02 8.54 -15.03
C ARG A 37 -9.61 7.10 -14.64
N THR A 38 -9.65 6.78 -13.35
CA THR A 38 -9.31 5.43 -12.86
C THR A 38 -10.32 4.40 -13.33
N LEU A 39 -11.63 4.73 -13.27
CA LEU A 39 -12.69 3.85 -13.74
C LEU A 39 -12.65 3.64 -15.27
N GLU A 40 -12.40 4.69 -16.05
CA GLU A 40 -12.24 4.60 -17.49
C GLU A 40 -11.04 3.74 -17.90
N ALA A 41 -9.91 3.92 -17.23
CA ALA A 41 -8.71 3.10 -17.44
C ALA A 41 -8.97 1.62 -17.13
N TRP A 42 -9.71 1.34 -16.07
CA TRP A 42 -10.12 -0.02 -15.69
C TRP A 42 -11.04 -0.67 -16.72
N ARG A 43 -12.05 0.05 -17.17
CA ARG A 43 -13.05 -0.47 -18.13
C ARG A 43 -12.60 -0.40 -19.59
N GLY A 44 -11.49 0.28 -19.90
CA GLY A 44 -10.97 0.44 -21.24
C GLY A 44 -11.84 1.32 -22.16
N ARG A 45 -12.77 2.13 -21.58
CA ARG A 45 -13.69 3.00 -22.33
C ARG A 45 -14.08 4.22 -21.52
N ARG A 46 -14.64 5.22 -22.19
CA ARG A 46 -15.28 6.35 -21.51
C ARG A 46 -16.43 5.88 -20.61
N CYS A 47 -16.55 6.50 -19.45
CA CYS A 47 -17.59 6.22 -18.47
C CYS A 47 -18.41 7.47 -18.17
N THR A 48 -19.63 7.27 -17.70
CA THR A 48 -20.52 8.33 -17.26
C THR A 48 -20.42 8.55 -15.75
N ARG A 49 -20.82 9.75 -15.27
CA ARG A 49 -20.92 10.02 -13.82
C ARG A 49 -21.88 9.05 -13.13
N LYS A 50 -22.94 8.59 -13.81
CA LYS A 50 -23.87 7.59 -13.28
C LYS A 50 -23.15 6.27 -13.01
N GLU A 51 -22.30 5.81 -13.91
CA GLU A 51 -21.52 4.57 -13.73
C GLU A 51 -20.55 4.66 -12.56
N LEU A 52 -19.87 5.80 -12.37
CA LEU A 52 -19.02 6.00 -11.19
C LEU A 52 -19.86 6.02 -9.90
N ARG A 53 -21.01 6.69 -9.89
CA ARG A 53 -21.90 6.75 -8.73
C ARG A 53 -22.43 5.37 -8.34
N THR A 54 -22.71 4.50 -9.33
CA THR A 54 -23.23 3.14 -9.13
C THR A 54 -22.12 2.08 -9.05
N LEU A 55 -20.84 2.48 -9.00
CA LEU A 55 -19.71 1.56 -8.81
C LEU A 55 -19.93 0.71 -7.56
N SER A 56 -19.83 -0.61 -7.70
CA SER A 56 -19.95 -1.55 -6.59
C SER A 56 -18.66 -1.63 -5.78
N GLU A 57 -18.76 -2.01 -4.51
CA GLU A 57 -17.60 -2.22 -3.63
C GLU A 57 -16.66 -3.28 -4.18
N ASP A 58 -17.20 -4.39 -4.67
CA ASP A 58 -16.42 -5.47 -5.26
C ASP A 58 -15.61 -5.00 -6.50
N GLU A 59 -16.22 -4.18 -7.39
CA GLU A 59 -15.49 -3.62 -8.52
C GLU A 59 -14.43 -2.61 -8.04
N ALA A 60 -14.73 -1.80 -7.02
CA ALA A 60 -13.77 -0.87 -6.43
C ALA A 60 -12.56 -1.60 -5.85
N LEU A 61 -12.76 -2.68 -5.11
CA LEU A 61 -11.68 -3.53 -4.56
C LEU A 61 -10.83 -4.15 -5.67
N ARG A 62 -11.45 -4.64 -6.75
CA ARG A 62 -10.71 -5.17 -7.92
C ARG A 62 -9.86 -4.10 -8.60
N ILE A 63 -10.36 -2.88 -8.72
CA ILE A 63 -9.59 -1.74 -9.25
C ILE A 63 -8.37 -1.46 -8.37
N LEU A 64 -8.54 -1.39 -7.05
CA LEU A 64 -7.45 -1.14 -6.12
C LEU A 64 -6.41 -2.28 -6.16
N LYS A 65 -6.87 -3.55 -6.18
CA LYS A 65 -6.01 -4.72 -6.27
C LYS A 65 -5.17 -4.70 -7.55
N ARG A 66 -5.80 -4.45 -8.69
CA ARG A 66 -5.09 -4.31 -9.97
C ARG A 66 -4.04 -3.22 -9.92
N ARG A 67 -4.41 -2.05 -9.42
CA ARG A 67 -3.57 -0.83 -9.43
C ARG A 67 -2.37 -0.93 -8.49
N TYR A 68 -2.59 -1.41 -7.27
CA TYR A 68 -1.58 -1.34 -6.20
C TYR A 68 -0.86 -2.65 -5.92
N VAL A 69 -1.38 -3.76 -6.39
CA VAL A 69 -0.84 -5.10 -6.11
C VAL A 69 -0.31 -5.77 -7.37
N GLU A 70 -1.21 -6.07 -8.32
CA GLU A 70 -0.88 -6.90 -9.49
C GLU A 70 0.01 -6.19 -10.50
N ALA A 71 -0.35 -4.94 -10.89
CA ALA A 71 0.40 -4.18 -11.88
C ALA A 71 1.85 -3.91 -11.47
N ASN A 72 2.16 -4.00 -10.17
CA ASN A 72 3.48 -3.73 -9.61
C ASN A 72 4.21 -4.99 -9.13
N GLY A 73 3.64 -6.18 -9.34
CA GLY A 73 4.24 -7.45 -8.96
C GLY A 73 4.28 -7.75 -7.47
N ILE A 74 3.57 -6.96 -6.63
CA ILE A 74 3.50 -7.15 -5.17
C ILE A 74 2.81 -8.47 -4.83
N ASN A 75 1.89 -8.96 -5.68
CA ASN A 75 1.24 -10.26 -5.54
C ASN A 75 2.20 -11.47 -5.65
N ARG A 76 3.43 -11.26 -6.10
CA ARG A 76 4.47 -12.31 -6.19
C ARG A 76 5.24 -12.53 -4.90
N LEU A 77 5.00 -11.69 -3.87
CA LEU A 77 5.66 -11.82 -2.59
C LEU A 77 4.93 -12.86 -1.74
N ASP A 78 5.60 -13.94 -1.36
CA ASP A 78 5.01 -15.04 -0.57
C ASP A 78 4.93 -14.73 0.94
N ARG A 79 5.46 -13.59 1.39
CA ARG A 79 5.43 -13.13 2.78
C ARG A 79 4.25 -12.18 3.00
N LEU A 80 3.11 -12.70 3.46
CA LEU A 80 1.88 -11.93 3.67
C LEU A 80 2.04 -10.66 4.51
N PRO A 81 2.79 -10.63 5.63
CA PRO A 81 3.01 -9.40 6.39
C PRO A 81 3.71 -8.31 5.59
N ILE A 82 4.71 -8.69 4.77
CA ILE A 82 5.45 -7.75 3.89
C ILE A 82 4.54 -7.27 2.76
N GLN A 83 3.80 -8.18 2.13
CA GLN A 83 2.86 -7.86 1.07
C GLN A 83 1.81 -6.85 1.56
N GLY A 84 1.22 -7.09 2.74
CA GLY A 84 0.24 -6.20 3.34
C GLY A 84 0.80 -4.81 3.64
N GLN A 85 2.00 -4.73 4.23
CA GLN A 85 2.69 -3.48 4.51
C GLN A 85 3.01 -2.69 3.24
N LEU A 86 3.42 -3.39 2.16
CA LEU A 86 3.67 -2.77 0.87
C LEU A 86 2.42 -2.21 0.22
N VAL A 87 1.30 -2.95 0.26
CA VAL A 87 0.02 -2.48 -0.29
C VAL A 87 -0.44 -1.22 0.42
N ASP A 88 -0.37 -1.21 1.76
CA ASP A 88 -0.70 -0.03 2.56
C ASP A 88 0.19 1.17 2.21
N ASN A 89 1.50 0.95 2.07
CA ASN A 89 2.43 2.00 1.67
C ASN A 89 2.22 2.44 0.21
N ALA A 90 1.89 1.52 -0.68
CA ALA A 90 1.65 1.81 -2.11
C ALA A 90 0.42 2.70 -2.32
N VAL A 91 -0.62 2.54 -1.52
CA VAL A 91 -1.79 3.44 -1.58
C VAL A 91 -1.43 4.84 -1.10
N LEU A 92 -0.66 4.95 -0.01
CA LEU A 92 -0.29 6.24 0.59
C LEU A 92 0.78 7.00 -0.23
N SER A 93 1.81 6.30 -0.71
CA SER A 93 3.03 6.91 -1.27
C SER A 93 3.27 6.58 -2.75
N GLY A 94 2.44 5.73 -3.33
CA GLY A 94 2.63 5.15 -4.66
C GLY A 94 3.46 3.85 -4.62
N PRO A 95 3.19 2.93 -5.56
CA PRO A 95 3.85 1.61 -5.61
C PRO A 95 5.36 1.69 -5.77
N TYR A 96 5.84 2.62 -6.60
CA TYR A 96 7.27 2.83 -6.83
C TYR A 96 8.03 3.12 -5.54
N ILE A 97 7.52 4.05 -4.73
CA ILE A 97 8.13 4.41 -3.43
C ILE A 97 8.04 3.26 -2.43
N ALA A 98 6.89 2.56 -2.39
CA ALA A 98 6.71 1.42 -1.50
C ALA A 98 7.73 0.31 -1.78
N ILE A 99 7.97 0.00 -3.07
CA ILE A 99 8.95 -1.01 -3.48
C ILE A 99 10.38 -0.55 -3.18
N GLN A 100 10.70 0.73 -3.38
CA GLN A 100 11.99 1.27 -2.98
C GLN A 100 12.23 1.15 -1.46
N ASP A 101 11.21 1.39 -0.63
CA ASP A 101 11.32 1.21 0.82
C ASP A 101 11.62 -0.26 1.16
N LEU A 102 10.97 -1.24 0.50
CA LEU A 102 11.29 -2.66 0.65
C LEU A 102 12.74 -2.97 0.24
N GLN A 103 13.17 -2.49 -0.91
CA GLN A 103 14.53 -2.73 -1.42
C GLN A 103 15.60 -2.16 -0.50
N LYS A 104 15.36 -0.99 0.10
CA LYS A 104 16.22 -0.40 1.13
C LYS A 104 16.25 -1.24 2.41
N ALA A 105 15.11 -1.78 2.83
CA ALA A 105 15.04 -2.67 3.99
C ALA A 105 15.76 -4.00 3.76
N LEU A 106 15.69 -4.53 2.55
CA LEU A 106 16.44 -5.74 2.15
C LEU A 106 17.94 -5.51 2.14
N GLY A 107 18.43 -4.35 1.72
CA GLY A 107 19.86 -3.99 1.67
C GLY A 107 20.72 -4.79 0.68
N THR A 108 20.18 -5.80 0.03
CA THR A 108 20.89 -6.77 -0.84
C THR A 108 20.56 -6.65 -2.32
N VAL A 109 19.62 -5.76 -2.68
CA VAL A 109 19.16 -5.54 -4.05
C VAL A 109 19.29 -4.08 -4.46
N VAL A 110 19.30 -3.83 -5.77
CA VAL A 110 19.27 -2.47 -6.31
C VAL A 110 17.92 -1.80 -5.96
N VAL A 111 17.98 -0.53 -5.56
CA VAL A 111 16.80 0.28 -5.23
C VAL A 111 16.27 0.95 -6.51
N ASP A 112 15.57 0.20 -7.33
CA ASP A 112 15.03 0.63 -8.63
C ASP A 112 13.50 0.83 -8.64
N GLY A 113 12.81 0.47 -7.53
CA GLY A 113 11.35 0.57 -7.43
C GLY A 113 10.60 -0.49 -8.24
N ILE A 114 11.26 -1.57 -8.66
CA ILE A 114 10.67 -2.67 -9.45
C ILE A 114 10.62 -3.94 -8.59
N CYS A 115 9.41 -4.46 -8.35
CA CYS A 115 9.21 -5.73 -7.65
C CYS A 115 9.39 -6.91 -8.65
N GLY A 116 10.63 -7.11 -9.09
CA GLY A 116 11.01 -8.18 -10.00
C GLY A 116 11.53 -9.44 -9.29
N PRO A 117 11.98 -10.47 -10.07
CA PRO A 117 12.45 -11.74 -9.50
C PRO A 117 13.56 -11.61 -8.47
N LYS A 118 14.48 -10.65 -8.64
CA LYS A 118 15.55 -10.41 -7.66
C LYS A 118 15.02 -9.92 -6.32
N THR A 119 14.08 -8.95 -6.36
CA THR A 119 13.44 -8.42 -5.15
C THR A 119 12.57 -9.47 -4.45
N THR A 120 11.80 -10.26 -5.21
CA THR A 120 10.95 -11.31 -4.63
C THR A 120 11.80 -12.41 -3.98
N ARG A 121 12.87 -12.87 -4.64
CA ARG A 121 13.79 -13.85 -4.08
C ARG A 121 14.48 -13.34 -2.80
N ALA A 122 15.03 -12.13 -2.82
CA ALA A 122 15.64 -11.52 -1.65
C ALA A 122 14.65 -11.39 -0.48
N CYS A 123 13.37 -11.13 -0.77
CA CYS A 123 12.32 -11.08 0.26
C CYS A 123 12.07 -12.45 0.90
N VAL A 124 12.12 -13.55 0.15
CA VAL A 124 11.99 -14.92 0.68
C VAL A 124 13.17 -15.29 1.56
N GLU A 125 14.40 -14.93 1.14
CA GLU A 125 15.66 -15.24 1.82
C GLU A 125 15.96 -14.28 3.00
N ALA A 126 15.16 -13.21 3.17
CA ALA A 126 15.42 -12.17 4.16
C ALA A 126 15.13 -12.62 5.59
N ASP A 127 15.79 -11.91 6.52
CA ASP A 127 15.60 -12.06 7.96
C ASP A 127 14.12 -12.00 8.38
N PRO A 128 13.70 -12.77 9.40
CA PRO A 128 12.36 -12.69 9.98
C PRO A 128 11.93 -11.27 10.41
N HIS A 129 12.89 -10.41 10.76
CA HIS A 129 12.62 -9.03 11.16
C HIS A 129 12.44 -8.05 9.99
N LEU A 130 12.38 -8.50 8.74
CA LEU A 130 12.21 -7.63 7.57
C LEU A 130 11.00 -6.70 7.71
N SER A 131 9.91 -7.13 8.34
CA SER A 131 8.74 -6.27 8.52
C SER A 131 9.03 -5.07 9.44
N VAL A 132 9.85 -5.26 10.47
CA VAL A 132 10.32 -4.19 11.36
C VAL A 132 11.26 -3.25 10.61
N GLN A 133 12.22 -3.81 9.87
CA GLN A 133 13.18 -3.02 9.06
C GLN A 133 12.44 -2.16 8.03
N LEU A 134 11.44 -2.72 7.35
CA LEU A 134 10.62 -2.01 6.39
C LEU A 134 9.81 -0.88 7.06
N ALA A 135 9.23 -1.13 8.25
CA ALA A 135 8.52 -0.11 9.01
C ALA A 135 9.45 1.05 9.42
N VAL A 136 10.68 0.76 9.84
CA VAL A 136 11.70 1.75 10.17
C VAL A 136 12.10 2.57 8.94
N VAL A 137 12.39 1.93 7.81
CA VAL A 137 12.73 2.63 6.55
C VAL A 137 11.60 3.58 6.14
N ARG A 138 10.35 3.11 6.21
CA ARG A 138 9.17 3.91 5.90
C ARG A 138 9.04 5.10 6.86
N ALA A 139 9.19 4.88 8.17
CA ALA A 139 9.10 5.93 9.19
C ALA A 139 10.16 7.03 8.97
N LEU A 140 11.42 6.64 8.72
CA LEU A 140 12.50 7.56 8.43
C LEU A 140 12.26 8.38 7.14
N ARG A 141 11.68 7.77 6.10
CA ARG A 141 11.29 8.48 4.88
C ARG A 141 10.20 9.51 5.17
N LEU A 142 9.18 9.15 5.95
CA LEU A 142 8.08 10.06 6.32
C LEU A 142 8.61 11.24 7.16
N ALA A 143 9.50 10.99 8.11
CA ALA A 143 10.13 12.05 8.89
C ALA A 143 10.92 13.03 7.99
N ARG A 144 11.73 12.50 7.04
CA ARG A 144 12.45 13.34 6.07
C ARG A 144 11.51 14.11 5.13
N HIS A 145 10.36 13.52 4.80
CA HIS A 145 9.35 14.19 3.97
C HIS A 145 8.82 15.44 4.69
N VAL A 146 8.44 15.32 5.96
CA VAL A 146 7.93 16.44 6.76
C VAL A 146 9.01 17.50 7.00
N THR A 147 10.28 17.11 7.15
CA THR A 147 11.37 18.10 7.23
C THR A 147 11.46 18.98 5.99
N LYS A 148 11.13 18.45 4.82
CA LYS A 148 11.07 19.21 3.55
C LYS A 148 9.74 19.92 3.32
N HIS A 149 8.68 19.47 3.97
CA HIS A 149 7.31 19.97 3.88
C HIS A 149 6.73 20.19 5.27
N PRO A 150 7.17 21.23 6.02
CA PRO A 150 6.79 21.47 7.42
C PRO A 150 5.29 21.69 7.63
N ASP A 151 4.59 22.13 6.60
CA ASP A 151 3.12 22.28 6.57
C ASP A 151 2.36 20.96 6.78
N GLN A 152 3.03 19.82 6.55
CA GLN A 152 2.44 18.49 6.69
C GLN A 152 2.72 17.81 8.05
N ILE A 153 3.34 18.53 9.00
CA ILE A 153 3.70 17.97 10.31
C ILE A 153 2.48 17.46 11.09
N CYS A 154 1.32 18.05 10.90
CA CYS A 154 0.07 17.62 11.55
C CYS A 154 -0.35 16.17 11.18
N TYR A 155 0.09 15.66 10.04
CA TYR A 155 -0.20 14.29 9.59
C TYR A 155 0.83 13.26 10.06
N LEU A 156 2.01 13.69 10.53
CA LEU A 156 3.15 12.81 10.81
C LEU A 156 2.81 11.71 11.81
N ASN A 157 2.15 12.04 12.91
CA ASN A 157 1.77 11.06 13.94
C ASN A 157 0.89 9.94 13.38
N GLY A 158 -0.11 10.29 12.56
CA GLY A 158 -0.98 9.30 11.91
C GLY A 158 -0.21 8.41 10.94
N TRP A 159 0.69 8.99 10.14
CA TRP A 159 1.53 8.26 9.21
C TRP A 159 2.51 7.32 9.90
N LEU A 160 3.16 7.77 10.98
CA LEU A 160 4.08 6.94 11.78
C LEU A 160 3.34 5.81 12.49
N SER A 161 2.22 6.09 13.14
CA SER A 161 1.39 5.07 13.79
C SER A 161 0.98 3.98 12.80
N ARG A 162 0.57 4.36 11.60
CA ARG A 162 0.21 3.43 10.52
C ARG A 162 1.41 2.63 10.01
N ALA A 163 2.58 3.26 9.84
CA ALA A 163 3.78 2.55 9.40
C ALA A 163 4.25 1.53 10.45
N LEU A 164 4.23 1.91 11.72
CA LEU A 164 4.69 1.09 12.84
C LEU A 164 3.69 -0.02 13.22
N SER A 165 2.40 0.11 12.90
CA SER A 165 1.41 -0.95 13.14
C SER A 165 1.72 -2.26 12.40
N PHE A 166 2.57 -2.23 11.39
CA PHE A 166 3.07 -3.40 10.67
C PHE A 166 4.37 -3.99 11.23
N ALA A 167 5.00 -3.33 12.21
CA ALA A 167 6.25 -3.79 12.82
C ALA A 167 6.01 -4.95 13.79
N HIS A 168 5.41 -6.03 13.31
CA HIS A 168 5.30 -7.26 14.08
C HIS A 168 6.53 -8.12 13.82
N ALA A 169 7.34 -8.33 14.87
CA ALA A 169 8.24 -9.47 14.88
C ALA A 169 7.37 -10.72 14.68
N THR A 170 7.73 -11.59 13.76
CA THR A 170 7.22 -12.96 13.75
C THR A 170 7.73 -13.61 15.03
N THR A 171 6.99 -13.45 16.13
CA THR A 171 7.19 -14.26 17.31
C THR A 171 6.81 -15.67 16.91
N THR A 172 7.81 -16.49 16.58
CA THR A 172 7.70 -17.94 16.72
C THR A 172 7.24 -18.13 18.17
N SER A 173 6.04 -18.65 18.35
CA SER A 173 5.52 -18.90 19.69
C SER A 173 6.52 -19.77 20.42
N VAL A 174 6.82 -19.43 21.70
CA VAL A 174 7.76 -20.19 22.55
C VAL A 174 7.32 -21.67 22.71
N SER A 175 6.09 -22.01 22.29
CA SER A 175 5.53 -23.37 22.23
C SER A 175 6.20 -24.29 21.19
N ASP A 176 6.96 -23.74 20.21
CA ASP A 176 7.57 -24.52 19.12
C ASP A 176 9.04 -24.83 19.35
N LEU A 177 9.58 -24.52 20.52
CA LEU A 177 10.93 -24.92 20.92
C LEU A 177 10.92 -26.42 21.29
N PRO A 178 11.82 -27.25 20.71
CA PRO A 178 11.93 -28.64 21.13
C PRO A 178 12.31 -28.67 22.62
N LYS A 179 11.48 -29.35 23.42
CA LYS A 179 11.79 -29.65 24.81
C LYS A 179 12.95 -30.65 24.84
N HIS A 180 14.11 -30.18 25.24
CA HIS A 180 15.26 -31.02 25.58
C HIS A 180 15.07 -31.65 26.93
#